data_ede3b611047ea1323e995ce96848a7db
#
_entry.id   ede3b611047ea1323e995ce96848a7db
#
_cell.length_a   1.000
_cell.length_b   1.000
_cell.length_c   1.000
_cell.angle_alpha   90.00
_cell.angle_beta   90.00
_cell.angle_gamma   90.00
#
_symmetry.space_group_name_H-M   'P 1'
#
loop_
_entity.id
_entity.type
_entity.pdbx_description
1 polymer ?
#
loop_
_entity_poly.entity_id
_entity_poly.type
_entity_poly.pdbx_seq_one_letter_code
_entity_poly.pdbx_strand_id
1 'polypeptide(L)'
;MKKFILSIAVVATIFGGLFACSEQAKWNRKEREAMRDLLKEYRRMVYLNDLTEAEYMLFTDRVIASVEEEYPEYTTFIEMPAVNDTVQVYVVTTIVEQLAADASNMRHLYPYRDLVAANILPDGLSRAQQNDFYKCFANAVDNTYSNPEQLVNAIVADTMQNSQIAQMQAACANSLFGWTVEIVEVSD
;
A
#
# COMPACT_ATOMS: atom_id res chain seq x y z
N MET A 1 18.51 -3.41 62.71
CA MET A 1 18.75 -4.07 61.42
C MET A 1 17.48 -4.56 60.70
N LYS A 2 16.43 -5.03 61.40
CA LYS A 2 15.16 -5.50 60.73
C LYS A 2 14.36 -4.40 60.00
N LYS A 3 14.45 -3.12 60.44
CA LYS A 3 13.71 -2.01 59.78
C LYS A 3 14.33 -1.54 58.45
N PHE A 4 15.63 -1.78 58.26
CA PHE A 4 16.34 -1.39 57.04
C PHE A 4 16.09 -2.37 55.86
N ILE A 5 15.88 -3.64 56.15
CA ILE A 5 15.60 -4.67 55.16
C ILE A 5 14.20 -4.50 54.58
N LEU A 6 13.22 -4.03 55.39
CA LEU A 6 11.85 -3.81 54.94
C LEU A 6 11.73 -2.63 53.95
N SER A 7 12.57 -1.58 54.18
CA SER A 7 12.59 -0.41 53.29
C SER A 7 13.18 -0.71 51.90
N ILE A 8 14.15 -1.63 51.83
CA ILE A 8 14.78 -2.02 50.55
C ILE A 8 13.83 -2.91 49.74
N ALA A 9 13.06 -3.78 50.39
CA ALA A 9 12.10 -4.63 49.71
C ALA A 9 10.93 -3.82 49.07
N VAL A 10 10.48 -2.73 49.75
CA VAL A 10 9.41 -1.87 49.22
C VAL A 10 9.89 -1.04 48.02
N VAL A 11 11.15 -0.57 48.07
CA VAL A 11 11.74 0.20 46.96
C VAL A 11 11.98 -0.71 45.75
N ALA A 12 12.41 -1.97 45.96
CA ALA A 12 12.61 -2.93 44.85
C ALA A 12 11.29 -3.30 44.14
N THR A 13 10.18 -3.40 44.89
CA THR A 13 8.87 -3.67 44.27
C THR A 13 8.30 -2.47 43.50
N ILE A 14 8.59 -1.25 43.91
CA ILE A 14 8.15 -0.04 43.17
C ILE A 14 8.95 0.11 41.86
N PHE A 15 10.27 -0.16 41.88
CA PHE A 15 11.10 -0.10 40.69
C PHE A 15 10.81 -1.25 39.72
N GLY A 16 10.50 -2.45 40.20
CA GLY A 16 10.12 -3.60 39.35
C GLY A 16 8.78 -3.38 38.62
N GLY A 17 7.83 -2.69 39.23
CA GLY A 17 6.54 -2.37 38.64
C GLY A 17 6.62 -1.31 37.52
N LEU A 18 7.54 -0.37 37.60
CA LEU A 18 7.70 0.69 36.59
C LEU A 18 8.42 0.20 35.34
N PHE A 19 9.29 -0.80 35.42
CA PHE A 19 9.93 -1.38 34.24
C PHE A 19 9.00 -2.35 33.47
N ALA A 20 8.06 -3.01 34.14
CA ALA A 20 7.10 -3.88 33.46
C ALA A 20 6.06 -3.09 32.62
N CYS A 21 5.72 -1.84 32.99
CA CYS A 21 4.81 -1.00 32.21
C CYS A 21 5.44 -0.42 30.94
N SER A 22 6.79 -0.28 30.87
CA SER A 22 7.44 0.31 29.70
C SER A 22 7.66 -0.67 28.55
N GLU A 23 7.70 -1.98 28.81
CA GLU A 23 7.85 -2.99 27.75
C GLU A 23 6.56 -3.28 26.98
N GLN A 24 5.39 -3.08 27.60
CA GLN A 24 4.09 -3.29 26.98
C GLN A 24 3.69 -2.18 26.00
N ALA A 25 4.33 -1.02 26.07
CA ALA A 25 4.04 0.11 25.18
C ALA A 25 4.72 0.00 23.82
N LYS A 26 5.78 -0.79 23.68
CA LYS A 26 6.62 -0.85 22.48
C LYS A 26 6.11 -1.88 21.47
N TRP A 27 6.46 -1.64 20.21
CA TRP A 27 6.28 -2.62 19.16
C TRP A 27 7.14 -3.86 19.42
N ASN A 28 6.48 -5.00 19.53
CA ASN A 28 7.10 -6.30 19.59
C ASN A 28 6.42 -7.26 18.59
N ARG A 29 6.78 -8.53 18.58
CA ARG A 29 6.24 -9.50 17.62
C ARG A 29 4.71 -9.59 17.67
N LYS A 30 4.10 -9.54 18.85
CA LYS A 30 2.66 -9.69 19.03
C LYS A 30 1.91 -8.48 18.45
N GLU A 31 2.40 -7.28 18.69
CA GLU A 31 1.82 -6.03 18.16
C GLU A 31 1.96 -5.95 16.63
N ARG A 32 3.10 -6.38 16.08
CA ARG A 32 3.28 -6.49 14.63
C ARG A 32 2.35 -7.53 14.00
N GLU A 33 2.09 -8.67 14.67
CA GLU A 33 1.10 -9.65 14.24
C GLU A 33 -0.32 -9.06 14.28
N ALA A 34 -0.70 -8.34 15.35
CA ALA A 34 -1.98 -7.66 15.43
C ALA A 34 -2.17 -6.61 14.32
N MET A 35 -1.12 -5.85 14.01
CA MET A 35 -1.14 -4.90 12.90
C MET A 35 -1.30 -5.61 11.54
N ARG A 36 -0.63 -6.75 11.31
CA ARG A 36 -0.84 -7.54 10.08
C ARG A 36 -2.27 -8.04 9.97
N ASP A 37 -2.90 -8.43 11.08
CA ASP A 37 -4.30 -8.85 11.08
C ASP A 37 -5.24 -7.70 10.68
N LEU A 38 -4.99 -6.49 11.18
CA LEU A 38 -5.72 -5.29 10.79
C LEU A 38 -5.51 -4.97 9.30
N LEU A 39 -4.30 -5.11 8.79
CA LEU A 39 -3.99 -4.87 7.38
C LEU A 39 -4.71 -5.85 6.42
N LYS A 40 -5.18 -7.02 6.88
CA LYS A 40 -5.94 -7.97 6.03
C LYS A 40 -7.24 -7.36 5.47
N GLU A 41 -7.84 -6.39 6.15
CA GLU A 41 -9.04 -5.70 5.67
C GLU A 41 -8.78 -4.93 4.36
N TYR A 42 -7.55 -4.46 4.17
CA TYR A 42 -7.13 -3.71 2.98
C TYR A 42 -6.83 -4.61 1.78
N ARG A 43 -6.73 -5.95 1.96
CA ARG A 43 -6.44 -6.89 0.88
C ARG A 43 -7.47 -6.86 -0.26
N ARG A 44 -8.65 -6.33 -0.01
CA ARG A 44 -9.70 -6.12 -1.04
C ARG A 44 -9.38 -4.98 -2.02
N MET A 45 -8.42 -4.10 -1.73
CA MET A 45 -7.96 -3.09 -2.69
C MET A 45 -7.32 -3.79 -3.89
N VAL A 46 -7.61 -3.32 -5.10
CA VAL A 46 -7.16 -3.94 -6.36
C VAL A 46 -5.66 -4.24 -6.33
N TYR A 47 -4.85 -3.25 -5.98
CA TYR A 47 -3.40 -3.39 -5.89
C TYR A 47 -2.98 -4.54 -4.96
N LEU A 48 -3.52 -4.57 -3.74
CA LEU A 48 -3.15 -5.54 -2.71
C LEU A 48 -3.71 -6.93 -2.99
N ASN A 49 -4.85 -7.01 -3.67
CA ASN A 49 -5.48 -8.27 -4.06
C ASN A 49 -4.67 -9.03 -5.13
N ASP A 50 -3.98 -8.30 -6.00
CA ASP A 50 -3.15 -8.89 -7.07
C ASP A 50 -1.76 -9.34 -6.59
N LEU A 51 -1.32 -8.89 -5.40
CA LEU A 51 -0.05 -9.32 -4.81
C LEU A 51 -0.07 -10.80 -4.46
N THR A 52 1.03 -11.50 -4.73
CA THR A 52 1.28 -12.83 -4.15
C THR A 52 1.37 -12.73 -2.62
N GLU A 53 1.25 -13.87 -1.93
CA GLU A 53 1.38 -13.87 -0.46
C GLU A 53 2.73 -13.32 0.02
N ALA A 54 3.81 -13.64 -0.68
CA ALA A 54 5.16 -13.15 -0.35
C ALA A 54 5.28 -11.63 -0.56
N GLU A 55 4.76 -11.10 -1.67
CA GLU A 55 4.73 -9.66 -1.95
C GLU A 55 3.86 -8.92 -0.92
N TYR A 56 2.69 -9.48 -0.57
CA TYR A 56 1.82 -8.93 0.44
C TYR A 56 2.46 -8.88 1.83
N MET A 57 3.19 -9.92 2.22
CA MET A 57 3.94 -9.92 3.49
C MET A 57 5.00 -8.83 3.51
N LEU A 58 5.77 -8.67 2.42
CA LEU A 58 6.74 -7.59 2.29
C LEU A 58 6.10 -6.21 2.32
N PHE A 59 4.93 -6.06 1.69
CA PHE A 59 4.15 -4.83 1.73
C PHE A 59 3.73 -4.48 3.15
N THR A 60 3.12 -5.44 3.86
CA THR A 60 2.67 -5.22 5.24
C THR A 60 3.82 -4.90 6.19
N ASP A 61 4.99 -5.54 6.01
CA ASP A 61 6.18 -5.25 6.80
C ASP A 61 6.68 -3.80 6.59
N ARG A 62 6.59 -3.26 5.37
CA ARG A 62 6.90 -1.85 5.09
C ARG A 62 5.92 -0.90 5.77
N VAL A 63 4.61 -1.16 5.63
CA VAL A 63 3.58 -0.35 6.31
C VAL A 63 3.84 -0.33 7.81
N ILE A 64 4.07 -1.49 8.43
CA ILE A 64 4.35 -1.59 9.87
C ILE A 64 5.61 -0.81 10.25
N ALA A 65 6.68 -0.92 9.47
CA ALA A 65 7.92 -0.20 9.72
C ALA A 65 7.71 1.33 9.69
N SER A 66 6.96 1.84 8.70
CA SER A 66 6.66 3.28 8.60
C SER A 66 5.79 3.77 9.77
N VAL A 67 4.81 2.97 10.18
CA VAL A 67 3.98 3.29 11.36
C VAL A 67 4.81 3.26 12.65
N GLU A 68 5.70 2.26 12.81
CA GLU A 68 6.58 2.13 13.99
C GLU A 68 7.58 3.29 14.09
N GLU A 69 8.06 3.80 12.95
CA GLU A 69 8.96 4.95 12.90
C GLU A 69 8.26 6.24 13.40
N GLU A 70 7.05 6.49 12.94
CA GLU A 70 6.28 7.69 13.33
C GLU A 70 5.66 7.55 14.72
N TYR A 71 5.22 6.33 15.09
CA TYR A 71 4.59 6.02 16.37
C TYR A 71 5.38 4.92 17.11
N PRO A 72 6.45 5.27 17.84
CA PRO A 72 7.31 4.29 18.52
C PRO A 72 6.61 3.48 19.63
N GLU A 73 5.46 3.95 20.11
CA GLU A 73 4.65 3.29 21.13
C GLU A 73 3.36 2.75 20.52
N TYR A 74 3.24 1.42 20.43
CA TYR A 74 2.07 0.74 19.87
C TYR A 74 0.76 1.10 20.55
N THR A 75 0.75 1.17 21.89
CA THR A 75 -0.46 1.50 22.65
C THR A 75 -0.96 2.91 22.32
N THR A 76 -0.07 3.88 22.20
CA THR A 76 -0.42 5.25 21.80
C THR A 76 -1.01 5.26 20.39
N PHE A 77 -0.45 4.48 19.46
CA PHE A 77 -0.95 4.37 18.10
C PHE A 77 -2.35 3.74 18.03
N ILE A 78 -2.53 2.56 18.66
CA ILE A 78 -3.78 1.78 18.51
C ILE A 78 -4.97 2.42 19.24
N GLU A 79 -4.72 3.27 20.25
CA GLU A 79 -5.74 4.00 21.00
C GLU A 79 -6.14 5.35 20.35
N MET A 80 -5.54 5.72 19.23
CA MET A 80 -5.88 6.95 18.52
C MET A 80 -7.32 6.90 18.00
N PRO A 81 -8.10 8.00 18.11
CA PRO A 81 -9.49 8.04 17.66
C PRO A 81 -9.69 7.71 16.17
N ALA A 82 -8.69 7.98 15.33
CA ALA A 82 -8.74 7.80 13.89
C ALA A 82 -7.68 6.78 13.40
N VAL A 83 -7.39 5.74 14.19
CA VAL A 83 -6.36 4.76 13.85
C VAL A 83 -6.56 4.12 12.47
N ASN A 84 -7.79 3.77 12.11
CA ASN A 84 -8.10 3.16 10.81
C ASN A 84 -7.81 4.11 9.65
N ASP A 85 -8.16 5.39 9.79
CA ASP A 85 -7.87 6.41 8.77
C ASP A 85 -6.36 6.61 8.64
N THR A 86 -5.65 6.63 9.77
CA THR A 86 -4.19 6.71 9.80
C THR A 86 -3.56 5.49 9.10
N VAL A 87 -4.01 4.28 9.40
CA VAL A 87 -3.54 3.06 8.73
C VAL A 87 -3.81 3.13 7.23
N GLN A 88 -4.98 3.59 6.82
CA GLN A 88 -5.32 3.76 5.41
C GLN A 88 -4.35 4.71 4.70
N VAL A 89 -3.97 5.81 5.33
CA VAL A 89 -2.97 6.75 4.78
C VAL A 89 -1.64 6.03 4.56
N TYR A 90 -1.13 5.27 5.53
CA TYR A 90 0.12 4.51 5.38
C TYR A 90 0.03 3.45 4.28
N VAL A 91 -1.10 2.75 4.17
CA VAL A 91 -1.34 1.78 3.08
C VAL A 91 -1.26 2.47 1.72
N VAL A 92 -1.97 3.58 1.53
CA VAL A 92 -1.98 4.32 0.26
C VAL A 92 -0.59 4.89 -0.04
N THR A 93 0.08 5.50 0.95
CA THR A 93 1.43 6.03 0.79
C THR A 93 2.42 4.94 0.36
N THR A 94 2.37 3.77 0.99
CA THR A 94 3.24 2.63 0.63
C THR A 94 2.97 2.13 -0.80
N ILE A 95 1.70 2.09 -1.25
CA ILE A 95 1.37 1.77 -2.64
C ILE A 95 2.02 2.77 -3.59
N VAL A 96 1.87 4.06 -3.32
CA VAL A 96 2.43 5.14 -4.14
C VAL A 96 3.95 5.06 -4.22
N GLU A 97 4.62 4.81 -3.08
CA GLU A 97 6.07 4.63 -3.02
C GLU A 97 6.53 3.42 -3.85
N GLN A 98 5.79 2.32 -3.81
CA GLN A 98 6.10 1.15 -4.63
C GLN A 98 5.93 1.42 -6.13
N LEU A 99 4.89 2.16 -6.52
CA LEU A 99 4.68 2.58 -7.91
C LEU A 99 5.80 3.51 -8.40
N ALA A 100 6.23 4.44 -7.55
CA ALA A 100 7.34 5.34 -7.86
C ALA A 100 8.70 4.62 -7.93
N ALA A 101 8.90 3.60 -7.10
CA ALA A 101 10.16 2.85 -7.07
C ALA A 101 10.32 1.90 -8.27
N ASP A 102 9.24 1.30 -8.74
CA ASP A 102 9.25 0.37 -9.88
C ASP A 102 7.95 0.47 -10.69
N ALA A 103 8.09 1.00 -11.89
CA ALA A 103 7.01 1.14 -12.86
C ALA A 103 6.28 -0.18 -13.17
N SER A 104 6.95 -1.33 -13.03
CA SER A 104 6.32 -2.64 -13.25
C SER A 104 5.21 -2.95 -12.25
N ASN A 105 5.18 -2.26 -11.10
CA ASN A 105 4.13 -2.39 -10.10
C ASN A 105 2.76 -1.86 -10.58
N MET A 106 2.72 -1.09 -11.68
CA MET A 106 1.46 -0.72 -12.34
C MET A 106 0.59 -1.92 -12.71
N ARG A 107 1.20 -3.11 -12.91
CA ARG A 107 0.48 -4.37 -13.17
C ARG A 107 -0.48 -4.76 -12.05
N HIS A 108 -0.20 -4.37 -10.81
CA HIS A 108 -1.05 -4.68 -9.66
C HIS A 108 -2.25 -3.74 -9.53
N LEU A 109 -2.15 -2.52 -10.07
CA LEU A 109 -3.31 -1.61 -10.20
C LEU A 109 -4.18 -1.96 -11.41
N TYR A 110 -3.55 -2.35 -12.50
CA TYR A 110 -4.18 -2.66 -13.79
C TYR A 110 -3.71 -4.03 -14.26
N PRO A 111 -4.21 -5.13 -13.66
CA PRO A 111 -3.80 -6.48 -14.02
C PRO A 111 -4.04 -6.75 -15.51
N TYR A 112 -3.11 -7.44 -16.17
CA TYR A 112 -3.19 -7.76 -17.60
C TYR A 112 -4.52 -8.41 -17.97
N ARG A 113 -4.99 -9.33 -17.15
CA ARG A 113 -6.28 -10.00 -17.31
C ARG A 113 -7.44 -9.01 -17.43
N ASP A 114 -7.44 -7.98 -16.58
CA ASP A 114 -8.52 -6.99 -16.52
C ASP A 114 -8.43 -6.01 -17.69
N LEU A 115 -7.21 -5.67 -18.13
CA LEU A 115 -7.00 -4.89 -19.36
C LEU A 115 -7.44 -5.63 -20.63
N VAL A 116 -7.23 -6.94 -20.68
CA VAL A 116 -7.76 -7.78 -21.78
C VAL A 116 -9.28 -7.84 -21.72
N ALA A 117 -9.87 -8.06 -20.55
CA ALA A 117 -11.33 -8.08 -20.38
C ALA A 117 -11.99 -6.75 -20.76
N ALA A 118 -11.30 -5.62 -20.53
CA ALA A 118 -11.72 -4.28 -20.91
C ALA A 118 -11.40 -3.95 -22.39
N ASN A 119 -10.86 -4.89 -23.17
CA ASN A 119 -10.42 -4.70 -24.56
C ASN A 119 -9.36 -3.61 -24.76
N ILE A 120 -8.61 -3.28 -23.72
CA ILE A 120 -7.49 -2.32 -23.76
C ILE A 120 -6.24 -2.98 -24.34
N LEU A 121 -6.03 -4.25 -24.04
CA LEU A 121 -4.90 -5.04 -24.54
C LEU A 121 -5.39 -6.27 -25.32
N PRO A 122 -4.64 -6.71 -26.34
CA PRO A 122 -4.91 -7.99 -26.98
C PRO A 122 -4.58 -9.14 -26.02
N ASP A 123 -5.30 -10.25 -26.18
CA ASP A 123 -5.00 -11.50 -25.49
C ASP A 123 -3.70 -12.14 -26.03
N GLY A 124 -3.06 -12.97 -25.20
CA GLY A 124 -1.89 -13.77 -25.60
C GLY A 124 -0.56 -13.02 -25.62
N LEU A 125 -0.45 -11.82 -25.05
CA LEU A 125 0.83 -11.13 -24.94
C LEU A 125 1.81 -11.91 -24.04
N SER A 126 3.04 -12.08 -24.53
CA SER A 126 4.15 -12.62 -23.74
C SER A 126 4.46 -11.72 -22.55
N ARG A 127 5.12 -12.26 -21.51
CA ARG A 127 5.58 -11.46 -20.36
C ARG A 127 6.47 -10.27 -20.75
N ALA A 128 7.31 -10.43 -21.77
CA ALA A 128 8.14 -9.33 -22.26
C ALA A 128 7.29 -8.19 -22.82
N GLN A 129 6.29 -8.51 -23.65
CA GLN A 129 5.36 -7.54 -24.22
C GLN A 129 4.50 -6.86 -23.13
N GLN A 130 4.03 -7.61 -22.13
CA GLN A 130 3.33 -7.04 -20.98
C GLN A 130 4.24 -6.05 -20.21
N ASN A 131 5.50 -6.40 -19.96
CA ASN A 131 6.45 -5.51 -19.31
C ASN A 131 6.71 -4.25 -20.15
N ASP A 132 6.82 -4.35 -21.47
CA ASP A 132 7.01 -3.20 -22.35
C ASP A 132 5.79 -2.27 -22.30
N PHE A 133 4.58 -2.83 -22.24
CA PHE A 133 3.36 -2.06 -22.04
C PHE A 133 3.36 -1.30 -20.71
N TYR A 134 3.66 -1.99 -19.59
CA TYR A 134 3.67 -1.34 -18.29
C TYR A 134 4.75 -0.27 -18.16
N LYS A 135 5.91 -0.43 -18.80
CA LYS A 135 6.93 0.62 -18.89
C LYS A 135 6.44 1.84 -19.69
N CYS A 136 5.80 1.61 -20.84
CA CYS A 136 5.21 2.69 -21.62
C CYS A 136 4.16 3.44 -20.79
N PHE A 137 3.26 2.70 -20.16
CA PHE A 137 2.18 3.25 -19.37
C PHE A 137 2.69 4.04 -18.15
N ALA A 138 3.65 3.50 -17.40
CA ALA A 138 4.27 4.20 -16.29
C ALA A 138 4.96 5.51 -16.72
N ASN A 139 5.69 5.50 -17.85
CA ASN A 139 6.29 6.72 -18.39
C ASN A 139 5.23 7.76 -18.79
N ALA A 140 4.09 7.34 -19.33
CA ALA A 140 2.99 8.24 -19.64
C ALA A 140 2.38 8.85 -18.38
N VAL A 141 2.23 8.06 -17.33
CA VAL A 141 1.77 8.51 -16.01
C VAL A 141 2.74 9.52 -15.40
N ASP A 142 4.04 9.22 -15.38
CA ASP A 142 5.08 10.12 -14.82
C ASP A 142 5.14 11.47 -15.57
N ASN A 143 4.92 11.45 -16.89
CA ASN A 143 4.89 12.67 -17.69
C ASN A 143 3.61 13.49 -17.49
N THR A 144 2.54 12.89 -17.03
CA THR A 144 1.22 13.53 -16.88
C THR A 144 0.98 14.05 -15.47
N TYR A 145 1.39 13.29 -14.47
CA TYR A 145 1.17 13.60 -13.05
C TYR A 145 2.47 14.03 -12.38
N SER A 146 2.52 15.28 -11.93
CA SER A 146 3.74 15.89 -11.35
C SER A 146 4.11 15.31 -9.98
N ASN A 147 3.17 14.66 -9.31
CA ASN A 147 3.38 14.06 -8.00
C ASN A 147 2.42 12.87 -7.77
N PRO A 148 2.75 11.99 -6.84
CA PRO A 148 1.96 10.81 -6.51
C PRO A 148 0.51 11.10 -6.09
N GLU A 149 0.28 12.21 -5.39
CA GLU A 149 -1.06 12.59 -4.93
C GLU A 149 -2.02 12.86 -6.10
N GLN A 150 -1.54 13.51 -7.16
CA GLN A 150 -2.33 13.72 -8.38
C GLN A 150 -2.71 12.40 -9.05
N LEU A 151 -1.80 11.43 -9.08
CA LEU A 151 -2.07 10.09 -9.61
C LEU A 151 -3.12 9.37 -8.75
N VAL A 152 -2.99 9.39 -7.43
CA VAL A 152 -3.98 8.78 -6.51
C VAL A 152 -5.35 9.41 -6.71
N ASN A 153 -5.43 10.75 -6.77
CA ASN A 153 -6.68 11.45 -7.02
C ASN A 153 -7.29 11.08 -8.38
N ALA A 154 -6.47 10.93 -9.42
CA ALA A 154 -6.92 10.50 -10.73
C ALA A 154 -7.44 9.05 -10.70
N ILE A 155 -6.78 8.13 -10.00
CA ILE A 155 -7.22 6.74 -9.84
C ILE A 155 -8.54 6.66 -9.05
N VAL A 156 -8.66 7.46 -7.99
CA VAL A 156 -9.90 7.50 -7.16
C VAL A 156 -11.06 8.14 -7.91
N ALA A 157 -10.78 9.16 -8.72
CA ALA A 157 -11.78 9.85 -9.54
C ALA A 157 -12.13 9.07 -10.82
N ASP A 158 -11.32 8.04 -11.17
CA ASP A 158 -11.49 7.24 -12.39
C ASP A 158 -12.73 6.35 -12.28
N THR A 159 -13.84 6.87 -12.72
CA THR A 159 -15.04 6.10 -13.00
C THR A 159 -14.92 5.52 -14.41
N MET A 160 -14.01 4.58 -14.58
CA MET A 160 -13.87 3.51 -15.59
C MET A 160 -13.99 3.80 -17.08
N GLN A 161 -14.50 4.90 -17.61
CA GLN A 161 -14.82 4.94 -19.03
C GLN A 161 -14.30 6.15 -19.82
N ASN A 162 -13.79 7.19 -19.18
CA ASN A 162 -13.29 8.37 -19.89
C ASN A 162 -12.07 9.01 -19.24
N SER A 163 -11.24 8.20 -18.62
CA SER A 163 -10.12 8.73 -17.85
C SER A 163 -8.93 8.98 -18.76
N GLN A 164 -8.17 9.98 -18.38
CA GLN A 164 -6.83 10.21 -18.91
C GLN A 164 -5.95 8.96 -18.80
N ILE A 165 -6.19 8.14 -17.79
CA ILE A 165 -5.53 6.84 -17.57
C ILE A 165 -5.86 5.85 -18.69
N ALA A 166 -7.14 5.68 -19.05
CA ALA A 166 -7.55 4.80 -20.15
C ALA A 166 -6.98 5.28 -21.51
N GLN A 167 -6.91 6.58 -21.72
CA GLN A 167 -6.28 7.16 -22.92
C GLN A 167 -4.77 6.85 -23.00
N MET A 168 -4.04 6.95 -21.88
CA MET A 168 -2.63 6.59 -21.84
C MET A 168 -2.42 5.10 -22.08
N GLN A 169 -3.27 4.24 -21.52
CA GLN A 169 -3.23 2.79 -21.74
C GLN A 169 -3.48 2.47 -23.22
N ALA A 170 -4.52 3.06 -23.83
CA ALA A 170 -4.85 2.88 -25.25
C ALA A 170 -3.73 3.36 -26.17
N ALA A 171 -3.12 4.51 -25.86
CA ALA A 171 -1.99 5.03 -26.63
C ALA A 171 -0.77 4.10 -26.57
N CYS A 172 -0.46 3.53 -25.42
CA CYS A 172 0.61 2.53 -25.27
C CYS A 172 0.29 1.22 -26.03
N ALA A 173 -0.94 0.73 -25.94
CA ALA A 173 -1.37 -0.47 -26.67
C ALA A 173 -1.28 -0.28 -28.19
N ASN A 174 -1.71 0.87 -28.68
CA ASN A 174 -1.61 1.20 -30.10
C ASN A 174 -0.14 1.32 -30.55
N SER A 175 0.68 2.06 -29.81
CA SER A 175 2.09 2.28 -30.16
C SER A 175 2.91 1.00 -30.20
N LEU A 176 2.68 0.07 -29.26
CA LEU A 176 3.48 -1.14 -29.12
C LEU A 176 2.97 -2.31 -29.96
N PHE A 177 1.65 -2.41 -30.13
CA PHE A 177 1.02 -3.60 -30.71
C PHE A 177 0.14 -3.29 -31.94
N GLY A 178 -0.02 -2.01 -32.31
CA GLY A 178 -0.98 -1.60 -33.34
C GLY A 178 -2.44 -1.88 -32.93
N TRP A 179 -2.69 -2.04 -31.62
CA TRP A 179 -4.01 -2.36 -31.09
C TRP A 179 -4.84 -1.08 -30.93
N THR A 180 -5.97 -1.01 -31.64
CA THR A 180 -6.87 0.15 -31.59
C THR A 180 -7.96 -0.09 -30.56
N VAL A 181 -8.01 0.78 -29.54
CA VAL A 181 -9.05 0.77 -28.51
C VAL A 181 -10.11 1.79 -28.90
N GLU A 182 -11.35 1.35 -29.07
CA GLU A 182 -12.49 2.26 -29.19
C GLU A 182 -12.91 2.70 -27.79
N ILE A 183 -12.50 3.91 -27.39
CA ILE A 183 -13.00 4.52 -26.16
C ILE A 183 -14.37 5.11 -26.48
N VAL A 184 -15.42 4.43 -26.01
CA VAL A 184 -16.80 4.92 -26.16
C VAL A 184 -16.99 6.05 -25.14
N GLU A 185 -17.07 7.30 -25.62
CA GLU A 185 -17.52 8.40 -24.78
C GLU A 185 -19.00 8.17 -24.43
N VAL A 186 -19.28 7.86 -23.19
CA VAL A 186 -20.65 7.88 -22.69
C VAL A 186 -21.01 9.35 -22.50
N SER A 187 -21.70 9.92 -23.49
CA SER A 187 -22.32 11.24 -23.31
C SER A 187 -23.50 11.11 -22.36
N ASP A 188 -23.44 11.81 -21.24
CA ASP A 188 -24.55 12.02 -20.29
C ASP A 188 -25.74 12.71 -20.95
#